data_3f9ecc258ef08b1c2128c61e03c976a9
#
_entry.id   3f9ecc258ef08b1c2128c61e03c976a9
#
_cell.length_a   1.000
_cell.length_b   1.000
_cell.length_c   1.000
_cell.angle_alpha   90.00
_cell.angle_beta   90.00
_cell.angle_gamma   90.00
#
_symmetry.space_group_name_H-M   'P 1'
#
loop_
_entity.id
_entity.type
_entity.pdbx_description
1 polymer ?
#
loop_
_entity_poly.entity_id
_entity_poly.type
_entity_poly.pdbx_seq_one_letter_code
_entity_poly.pdbx_strand_id
1 'polypeptide(L)'
;MKKSVVLYKKLSAPLMARLHEKADVTLIEALDDAGLAKLRDALPGAHGLLGASLRLDAKLLDLAPNLEAVASVSVGVDNYDIDYLTRRGILLSNTPDVLTETTADTGFALILATARRVVELADMVRAGQWNKNIGPAHFGSDVHGKTLGIIGMGRIGEALAQRGHFGFGMPVIYHSHSPKPAVEARFGAQYRSLNDLLQQADFVCLTLPLTAETEKLIGAEEFALMGPETIFINISRGKVVDEAALVEALQQRTIRAAGLDVFEREPLNHDSPLLRLNNVVATPHIGSATHETREAMAQCAVDNLLQALAGERPQNLVNPGAWKQ
;
A
#
# COMPACT_ATOMS: atom_id res chain seq x y z
N MET A 1 -25.34 14.64 24.49
CA MET A 1 -23.90 14.92 24.58
C MET A 1 -23.24 14.56 23.26
N LYS A 2 -22.25 15.33 22.82
CA LYS A 2 -21.42 14.91 21.69
C LYS A 2 -20.58 13.70 22.07
N LYS A 3 -20.35 12.80 21.13
CA LYS A 3 -19.43 11.65 21.32
C LYS A 3 -17.98 12.12 21.23
N SER A 4 -17.08 11.54 22.02
CA SER A 4 -15.66 11.86 22.01
C SER A 4 -14.94 11.09 20.92
N VAL A 5 -14.13 11.79 20.12
CA VAL A 5 -13.31 11.23 19.03
C VAL A 5 -11.84 11.53 19.31
N VAL A 6 -11.01 10.51 19.26
CA VAL A 6 -9.56 10.67 19.30
C VAL A 6 -9.01 10.59 17.86
N LEU A 7 -8.40 11.67 17.44
CA LEU A 7 -7.83 11.84 16.12
C LEU A 7 -6.29 11.78 16.24
N TYR A 8 -5.66 10.82 15.56
CA TYR A 8 -4.20 10.66 15.54
C TYR A 8 -3.63 10.81 14.12
N LYS A 9 -4.28 11.67 13.33
CA LYS A 9 -3.84 12.12 12.01
C LYS A 9 -4.35 13.55 11.78
N LYS A 10 -3.46 14.45 11.37
CA LYS A 10 -3.85 15.82 11.01
C LYS A 10 -4.78 15.82 9.80
N LEU A 11 -5.88 16.55 9.90
CA LEU A 11 -6.86 16.77 8.84
C LEU A 11 -6.80 18.22 8.36
N SER A 12 -7.42 18.49 7.21
CA SER A 12 -7.65 19.85 6.73
C SER A 12 -8.60 20.64 7.66
N ALA A 13 -8.50 21.96 7.65
CA ALA A 13 -9.37 22.81 8.49
C ALA A 13 -10.88 22.58 8.25
N PRO A 14 -11.38 22.40 7.02
CA PRO A 14 -12.79 22.08 6.78
C PRO A 14 -13.22 20.76 7.42
N LEU A 15 -12.39 19.71 7.32
CA LEU A 15 -12.71 18.41 7.93
C LEU A 15 -12.67 18.46 9.45
N MET A 16 -11.72 19.19 10.04
CA MET A 16 -11.68 19.45 11.48
C MET A 16 -12.92 20.18 11.96
N ALA A 17 -13.33 21.25 11.28
CA ALA A 17 -14.55 22.00 11.61
C ALA A 17 -15.78 21.08 11.60
N ARG A 18 -15.91 20.26 10.55
CA ARG A 18 -17.02 19.30 10.42
C ARG A 18 -17.03 18.24 11.54
N LEU A 19 -15.86 17.74 11.97
CA LEU A 19 -15.80 16.85 13.12
C LEU A 19 -16.20 17.54 14.42
N HIS A 20 -15.72 18.78 14.65
CA HIS A 20 -16.05 19.54 15.85
C HIS A 20 -17.55 19.91 15.95
N GLU A 21 -18.26 20.02 14.82
CA GLU A 21 -19.72 20.21 14.81
C GLU A 21 -20.45 18.99 15.43
N LYS A 22 -19.94 17.79 15.21
CA LYS A 22 -20.60 16.52 15.52
C LYS A 22 -20.02 15.80 16.74
N ALA A 23 -18.76 16.05 17.08
CA ALA A 23 -18.03 15.33 18.12
C ALA A 23 -17.13 16.27 18.95
N ASP A 24 -16.76 15.81 20.15
CA ASP A 24 -15.70 16.39 20.95
C ASP A 24 -14.39 15.73 20.54
N VAL A 25 -13.47 16.51 19.92
CA VAL A 25 -12.28 15.98 19.27
C VAL A 25 -11.03 16.23 20.09
N THR A 26 -10.31 15.15 20.40
CA THR A 26 -8.96 15.18 20.99
C THR A 26 -7.95 14.86 19.89
N LEU A 27 -7.10 15.83 19.53
CA LEU A 27 -6.05 15.64 18.53
C LEU A 27 -4.74 15.20 19.18
N ILE A 28 -4.19 14.09 18.68
CA ILE A 28 -2.84 13.61 18.95
C ILE A 28 -1.97 14.03 17.76
N GLU A 29 -1.09 15.01 17.95
CA GLU A 29 -0.35 15.64 16.86
C GLU A 29 0.76 14.75 16.29
N ALA A 30 1.38 13.90 17.13
CA ALA A 30 2.45 12.99 16.77
C ALA A 30 2.27 11.64 17.50
N LEU A 31 2.78 10.56 16.92
CA LEU A 31 2.78 9.22 17.53
C LEU A 31 4.15 8.88 18.15
N ASP A 32 4.82 9.89 18.72
CA ASP A 32 5.98 9.72 19.59
C ASP A 32 5.55 9.28 21.01
N ASP A 33 6.51 9.08 21.92
CA ASP A 33 6.21 8.59 23.27
C ASP A 33 5.23 9.52 24.04
N ALA A 34 5.35 10.84 23.86
CA ALA A 34 4.47 11.82 24.50
C ALA A 34 3.05 11.77 23.89
N GLY A 35 2.94 11.66 22.56
CA GLY A 35 1.66 11.50 21.88
C GLY A 35 1.00 10.17 22.18
N LEU A 36 1.76 9.08 22.27
CA LEU A 36 1.23 7.78 22.68
C LEU A 36 0.74 7.77 24.14
N ALA A 37 1.37 8.52 25.03
CA ALA A 37 0.87 8.73 26.39
C ALA A 37 -0.47 9.47 26.38
N LYS A 38 -0.56 10.62 25.67
CA LYS A 38 -1.82 11.36 25.51
C LYS A 38 -2.92 10.52 24.86
N LEU A 39 -2.58 9.69 23.89
CA LEU A 39 -3.53 8.76 23.27
C LEU A 39 -4.12 7.82 24.34
N ARG A 40 -3.26 7.17 25.15
CA ARG A 40 -3.72 6.26 26.21
C ARG A 40 -4.60 6.95 27.22
N ASP A 41 -4.29 8.18 27.60
CA ASP A 41 -5.10 8.99 28.53
C ASP A 41 -6.49 9.36 27.96
N ALA A 42 -6.59 9.51 26.63
CA ALA A 42 -7.83 9.85 25.95
C ALA A 42 -8.73 8.64 25.63
N LEU A 43 -8.17 7.42 25.53
CA LEU A 43 -8.89 6.21 25.13
C LEU A 43 -10.07 5.85 26.05
N PRO A 44 -10.02 5.98 27.40
CA PRO A 44 -11.13 5.61 28.26
C PRO A 44 -12.45 6.35 27.97
N GLY A 45 -12.36 7.58 27.46
CA GLY A 45 -13.53 8.38 27.08
C GLY A 45 -13.90 8.31 25.59
N ALA A 46 -13.11 7.62 24.78
CA ALA A 46 -13.27 7.62 23.33
C ALA A 46 -14.45 6.76 22.87
N HIS A 47 -15.30 7.33 22.01
CA HIS A 47 -16.33 6.63 21.24
C HIS A 47 -15.89 6.34 19.81
N GLY A 48 -14.99 7.16 19.25
CA GLY A 48 -14.44 7.00 17.91
C GLY A 48 -12.94 7.21 17.87
N LEU A 49 -12.26 6.45 17.01
CA LEU A 49 -10.86 6.65 16.65
C LEU A 49 -10.75 6.95 15.16
N LEU A 50 -9.93 7.92 14.78
CA LEU A 50 -9.64 8.22 13.38
C LEU A 50 -8.15 8.49 13.19
N GLY A 51 -7.54 7.75 12.26
CA GLY A 51 -6.14 7.94 11.92
C GLY A 51 -5.59 6.86 10.98
N ALA A 52 -4.26 6.76 10.92
CA ALA A 52 -3.56 5.76 10.11
C ALA A 52 -2.26 5.33 10.77
N SER A 53 -1.70 4.20 10.33
CA SER A 53 -0.33 3.74 10.67
C SER A 53 -0.09 3.39 12.15
N LEU A 54 -1.09 3.43 13.01
CA LEU A 54 -1.00 2.98 14.40
C LEU A 54 -1.50 1.53 14.48
N ARG A 55 -0.72 0.67 15.13
CA ARG A 55 -1.17 -0.68 15.44
C ARG A 55 -2.18 -0.64 16.60
N LEU A 56 -3.42 -1.03 16.32
CA LEU A 56 -4.47 -1.15 17.32
C LEU A 56 -4.68 -2.64 17.65
N ASP A 57 -3.92 -3.13 18.60
CA ASP A 57 -4.06 -4.47 19.14
C ASP A 57 -5.06 -4.51 20.32
N ALA A 58 -5.43 -5.70 20.77
CA ALA A 58 -6.35 -5.92 21.86
C ALA A 58 -5.93 -5.15 23.13
N LYS A 59 -4.61 -5.12 23.44
CA LYS A 59 -4.10 -4.46 24.65
C LYS A 59 -4.35 -2.96 24.65
N LEU A 60 -4.22 -2.30 23.50
CA LEU A 60 -4.52 -0.88 23.36
C LEU A 60 -6.04 -0.63 23.35
N LEU A 61 -6.80 -1.48 22.67
CA LEU A 61 -8.24 -1.38 22.54
C LEU A 61 -8.97 -1.64 23.88
N ASP A 62 -8.38 -2.41 24.80
CA ASP A 62 -8.92 -2.62 26.16
C ASP A 62 -8.98 -1.34 26.98
N LEU A 63 -8.14 -0.34 26.67
CA LEU A 63 -8.18 0.97 27.31
C LEU A 63 -9.38 1.83 26.86
N ALA A 64 -10.12 1.41 25.83
CA ALA A 64 -11.26 2.13 25.26
C ALA A 64 -12.57 1.37 25.43
N PRO A 65 -13.16 1.31 26.66
CA PRO A 65 -14.37 0.54 26.94
C PRO A 65 -15.60 1.08 26.19
N ASN A 66 -15.64 2.36 25.87
CA ASN A 66 -16.77 3.02 25.21
C ASN A 66 -16.63 3.11 23.68
N LEU A 67 -15.57 2.50 23.10
CA LEU A 67 -15.29 2.61 21.69
C LEU A 67 -16.35 1.92 20.82
N GLU A 68 -16.93 2.65 19.89
CA GLU A 68 -17.96 2.19 18.96
C GLU A 68 -17.42 2.02 17.53
N ALA A 69 -16.47 2.88 17.13
CA ALA A 69 -15.97 2.89 15.75
C ALA A 69 -14.50 3.28 15.64
N VAL A 70 -13.85 2.68 14.65
CA VAL A 70 -12.50 3.02 14.16
C VAL A 70 -12.58 3.32 12.67
N ALA A 71 -12.13 4.50 12.25
CA ALA A 71 -12.02 4.87 10.85
C ALA A 71 -10.55 4.98 10.46
N SER A 72 -10.11 4.09 9.59
CA SER A 72 -8.74 4.09 9.04
C SER A 72 -8.64 5.03 7.86
N VAL A 73 -7.65 5.94 7.85
CA VAL A 73 -7.29 6.77 6.68
C VAL A 73 -6.31 5.98 5.82
N SER A 74 -6.67 4.75 5.49
CA SER A 74 -5.91 3.87 4.58
C SER A 74 -6.83 2.79 3.99
N VAL A 75 -6.36 2.12 2.94
CA VAL A 75 -7.02 0.91 2.40
C VAL A 75 -6.62 -0.33 3.19
N GLY A 76 -5.33 -0.46 3.49
CA GLY A 76 -4.82 -1.59 4.27
C GLY A 76 -5.30 -1.53 5.71
N VAL A 77 -5.60 -2.70 6.27
CA VAL A 77 -6.13 -2.88 7.63
C VAL A 77 -5.32 -3.90 8.44
N ASP A 78 -4.14 -4.24 7.96
CA ASP A 78 -3.22 -5.22 8.56
C ASP A 78 -2.64 -4.79 9.92
N ASN A 79 -2.80 -3.51 10.29
CA ASN A 79 -2.44 -2.96 11.61
C ASN A 79 -3.57 -3.03 12.65
N TYR A 80 -4.74 -3.58 12.30
CA TYR A 80 -5.89 -3.71 13.20
C TYR A 80 -6.17 -5.17 13.55
N ASP A 81 -6.51 -5.46 14.82
CA ASP A 81 -7.06 -6.75 15.23
C ASP A 81 -8.56 -6.80 14.88
N ILE A 82 -8.85 -7.19 13.63
CA ILE A 82 -10.22 -7.18 13.08
C ILE A 82 -11.13 -8.12 13.87
N ASP A 83 -10.64 -9.28 14.26
CA ASP A 83 -11.42 -10.27 15.01
C ASP A 83 -11.76 -9.75 16.41
N TYR A 84 -10.82 -9.08 17.06
CA TYR A 84 -11.05 -8.46 18.36
C TYR A 84 -12.07 -7.33 18.27
N LEU A 85 -11.94 -6.43 17.29
CA LEU A 85 -12.90 -5.36 17.03
C LEU A 85 -14.30 -5.93 16.78
N THR A 86 -14.39 -6.99 15.97
CA THR A 86 -15.66 -7.64 15.63
C THR A 86 -16.32 -8.26 16.84
N ARG A 87 -15.56 -9.00 17.68
CA ARG A 87 -16.11 -9.58 18.92
C ARG A 87 -16.63 -8.52 19.89
N ARG A 88 -15.99 -7.35 19.95
CA ARG A 88 -16.42 -6.22 20.77
C ARG A 88 -17.56 -5.42 20.15
N GLY A 89 -17.96 -5.69 18.92
CA GLY A 89 -18.99 -4.91 18.21
C GLY A 89 -18.49 -3.52 17.78
N ILE A 90 -17.17 -3.32 17.69
CA ILE A 90 -16.56 -2.05 17.26
C ILE A 90 -16.47 -2.07 15.72
N LEU A 91 -17.05 -1.07 15.07
CA LEU A 91 -17.07 -0.95 13.61
C LEU A 91 -15.71 -0.47 13.12
N LEU A 92 -15.09 -1.22 12.20
CA LEU A 92 -13.88 -0.80 11.49
C LEU A 92 -14.23 -0.41 10.07
N SER A 93 -13.83 0.78 9.65
CA SER A 93 -13.95 1.25 8.26
C SER A 93 -12.59 1.65 7.70
N ASN A 94 -12.48 1.60 6.37
CA ASN A 94 -11.29 2.00 5.62
C ASN A 94 -11.65 2.93 4.45
N THR A 95 -10.68 3.27 3.59
CA THR A 95 -10.86 4.22 2.48
C THR A 95 -10.53 3.57 1.12
N PRO A 96 -11.31 2.57 0.68
CA PRO A 96 -11.13 1.96 -0.63
C PRO A 96 -11.49 2.94 -1.75
N ASP A 97 -11.13 2.60 -2.98
CA ASP A 97 -11.44 3.32 -4.22
C ASP A 97 -10.68 4.64 -4.42
N VAL A 98 -10.74 5.55 -3.47
CA VAL A 98 -10.20 6.93 -3.57
C VAL A 98 -8.70 7.02 -3.85
N LEU A 99 -7.91 5.98 -3.56
CA LEU A 99 -6.47 5.94 -3.82
C LEU A 99 -6.07 4.98 -4.96
N THR A 100 -7.03 4.32 -5.59
CA THR A 100 -6.76 3.28 -6.59
C THR A 100 -5.88 3.78 -7.73
N GLU A 101 -6.30 4.88 -8.36
CA GLU A 101 -5.61 5.45 -9.52
C GLU A 101 -4.21 5.97 -9.14
N THR A 102 -4.11 6.73 -8.05
CA THR A 102 -2.84 7.31 -7.58
C THR A 102 -1.81 6.24 -7.23
N THR A 103 -2.25 5.14 -6.59
CA THR A 103 -1.35 4.02 -6.27
C THR A 103 -0.92 3.28 -7.53
N ALA A 104 -1.81 3.11 -8.50
CA ALA A 104 -1.47 2.53 -9.80
C ALA A 104 -0.50 3.43 -10.60
N ASP A 105 -0.63 4.77 -10.52
CA ASP A 105 0.32 5.72 -11.10
C ASP A 105 1.71 5.53 -10.50
N THR A 106 1.81 5.44 -9.17
CA THR A 106 3.10 5.17 -8.50
C THR A 106 3.70 3.84 -8.92
N GLY A 107 2.89 2.78 -9.02
CA GLY A 107 3.35 1.48 -9.51
C GLY A 107 3.89 1.56 -10.93
N PHE A 108 3.21 2.27 -11.81
CA PHE A 108 3.65 2.42 -13.18
C PHE A 108 4.87 3.35 -13.31
N ALA A 109 4.96 4.38 -12.47
CA ALA A 109 6.16 5.22 -12.37
C ALA A 109 7.39 4.41 -11.94
N LEU A 110 7.24 3.49 -10.97
CA LEU A 110 8.31 2.57 -10.56
C LEU A 110 8.72 1.62 -11.69
N ILE A 111 7.76 1.07 -12.46
CA ILE A 111 8.07 0.27 -13.66
C ILE A 111 8.98 1.06 -14.60
N LEU A 112 8.57 2.28 -14.97
CA LEU A 112 9.32 3.13 -15.90
C LEU A 112 10.66 3.56 -15.31
N ALA A 113 10.69 4.02 -14.08
CA ALA A 113 11.91 4.50 -13.42
C ALA A 113 12.96 3.40 -13.28
N THR A 114 12.53 2.18 -12.95
CA THR A 114 13.41 1.02 -12.76
C THR A 114 13.90 0.50 -14.12
N ALA A 115 12.99 0.26 -15.06
CA ALA A 115 13.35 -0.25 -16.39
C ALA A 115 14.30 0.68 -17.14
N ARG A 116 14.05 1.99 -17.05
CA ARG A 116 14.82 3.02 -17.76
C ARG A 116 15.98 3.59 -16.96
N ARG A 117 16.23 3.08 -15.72
CA ARG A 117 17.31 3.52 -14.83
C ARG A 117 17.27 5.02 -14.53
N VAL A 118 16.07 5.58 -14.43
CA VAL A 118 15.86 7.04 -14.38
C VAL A 118 16.53 7.67 -13.16
N VAL A 119 16.38 7.06 -11.97
CA VAL A 119 16.93 7.59 -10.71
C VAL A 119 18.46 7.56 -10.76
N GLU A 120 19.06 6.41 -11.06
CA GLU A 120 20.52 6.25 -11.16
C GLU A 120 21.15 7.24 -12.14
N LEU A 121 20.56 7.38 -13.35
CA LEU A 121 21.12 8.28 -14.38
C LEU A 121 20.87 9.76 -14.05
N ALA A 122 19.76 10.08 -13.38
CA ALA A 122 19.52 11.43 -12.88
C ALA A 122 20.53 11.82 -11.79
N ASP A 123 20.89 10.89 -10.90
CA ASP A 123 21.89 11.12 -9.87
C ASP A 123 23.31 11.25 -10.47
N MET A 124 23.64 10.48 -11.51
CA MET A 124 24.86 10.65 -12.28
C MET A 124 24.98 12.07 -12.88
N VAL A 125 23.89 12.61 -13.43
CA VAL A 125 23.85 13.99 -13.95
C VAL A 125 24.03 15.01 -12.83
N ARG A 126 23.30 14.86 -11.72
CA ARG A 126 23.42 15.77 -10.55
C ARG A 126 24.82 15.77 -9.93
N ALA A 127 25.49 14.62 -9.94
CA ALA A 127 26.86 14.47 -9.47
C ALA A 127 27.92 15.02 -10.46
N GLY A 128 27.53 15.60 -11.60
CA GLY A 128 28.46 16.12 -12.61
C GLY A 128 29.26 15.05 -13.32
N GLN A 129 28.79 13.78 -13.29
CA GLN A 129 29.52 12.65 -13.87
C GLN A 129 29.20 12.41 -15.36
N TRP A 130 28.22 13.13 -15.90
CA TRP A 130 27.90 13.06 -17.33
C TRP A 130 28.84 13.92 -18.19
N ASN A 131 29.98 13.37 -18.51
CA ASN A 131 31.06 14.06 -19.21
C ASN A 131 31.30 13.56 -20.63
N LYS A 132 30.52 12.58 -21.11
CA LYS A 132 30.55 12.00 -22.46
C LYS A 132 29.21 11.38 -22.83
N ASN A 133 28.99 11.08 -24.10
CA ASN A 133 27.77 10.36 -24.52
C ASN A 133 27.64 9.03 -23.79
N ILE A 134 26.38 8.67 -23.42
CA ILE A 134 26.09 7.39 -22.80
C ILE A 134 26.31 6.24 -23.78
N GLY A 135 26.73 5.10 -23.26
CA GLY A 135 26.91 3.85 -23.99
C GLY A 135 26.10 2.70 -23.40
N PRO A 136 26.27 1.48 -23.94
CA PRO A 136 25.51 0.29 -23.50
C PRO A 136 25.47 0.03 -22.00
N ALA A 137 26.54 0.41 -21.28
CA ALA A 137 26.59 0.29 -19.82
C ALA A 137 25.50 1.11 -19.08
N HIS A 138 24.87 2.08 -19.75
CA HIS A 138 23.82 2.94 -19.20
C HIS A 138 22.44 2.63 -19.78
N PHE A 139 22.32 1.65 -20.69
CA PHE A 139 21.05 1.35 -21.32
C PHE A 139 20.11 0.64 -20.34
N GLY A 140 18.84 0.99 -20.41
CA GLY A 140 17.75 0.32 -19.72
C GLY A 140 17.07 -0.74 -20.59
N SER A 141 15.87 -1.15 -20.19
CA SER A 141 14.99 -2.07 -20.91
C SER A 141 13.77 -1.35 -21.45
N ASP A 142 13.20 -1.90 -22.52
CA ASP A 142 11.89 -1.51 -23.01
C ASP A 142 10.79 -1.92 -22.01
N VAL A 143 9.72 -1.12 -21.97
CA VAL A 143 8.52 -1.41 -21.20
C VAL A 143 7.38 -1.77 -22.16
N HIS A 144 7.24 -1.04 -23.28
CA HIS A 144 6.19 -1.30 -24.24
C HIS A 144 6.29 -2.72 -24.82
N GLY A 145 5.14 -3.37 -24.98
CA GLY A 145 5.03 -4.71 -25.53
C GLY A 145 5.59 -5.85 -24.66
N LYS A 146 6.15 -5.54 -23.49
CA LYS A 146 6.65 -6.52 -22.53
C LYS A 146 5.51 -7.09 -21.67
N THR A 147 5.66 -8.32 -21.18
CA THR A 147 4.64 -9.00 -20.39
C THR A 147 4.56 -8.43 -18.97
N LEU A 148 3.39 -7.94 -18.59
CA LEU A 148 3.08 -7.45 -17.24
C LEU A 148 2.40 -8.56 -16.44
N GLY A 149 3.09 -9.09 -15.44
CA GLY A 149 2.58 -10.03 -14.46
C GLY A 149 2.09 -9.29 -13.21
N ILE A 150 0.82 -9.48 -12.85
CA ILE A 150 0.20 -8.84 -11.67
C ILE A 150 -0.19 -9.91 -10.67
N ILE A 151 0.38 -9.84 -9.46
CA ILE A 151 0.02 -10.70 -8.34
C ILE A 151 -0.92 -9.91 -7.44
N GLY A 152 -2.23 -10.28 -7.46
CA GLY A 152 -3.29 -9.55 -6.80
C GLY A 152 -4.15 -8.70 -7.75
N MET A 153 -5.05 -9.31 -8.53
CA MET A 153 -5.94 -8.59 -9.47
C MET A 153 -7.17 -8.00 -8.74
N GLY A 154 -6.89 -7.09 -7.78
CA GLY A 154 -7.87 -6.22 -7.15
C GLY A 154 -7.98 -4.87 -7.88
N ARG A 155 -8.61 -3.85 -7.25
CA ARG A 155 -8.80 -2.52 -7.85
C ARG A 155 -7.50 -1.89 -8.35
N ILE A 156 -6.43 -1.92 -7.54
CA ILE A 156 -5.12 -1.36 -7.91
C ILE A 156 -4.48 -2.18 -9.03
N GLY A 157 -4.56 -3.51 -8.95
CA GLY A 157 -4.04 -4.40 -10.01
C GLY A 157 -4.73 -4.16 -11.34
N GLU A 158 -6.06 -3.98 -11.34
CA GLU A 158 -6.85 -3.66 -12.54
C GLU A 158 -6.46 -2.29 -13.12
N ALA A 159 -6.30 -1.26 -12.27
CA ALA A 159 -5.88 0.06 -12.70
C ALA A 159 -4.43 0.06 -13.26
N LEU A 160 -3.55 -0.78 -12.70
CA LEU A 160 -2.20 -0.99 -13.23
C LEU A 160 -2.24 -1.72 -14.58
N ALA A 161 -3.07 -2.79 -14.71
CA ALA A 161 -3.29 -3.51 -15.95
C ALA A 161 -3.79 -2.58 -17.07
N GLN A 162 -4.72 -1.68 -16.75
CA GLN A 162 -5.23 -0.67 -17.69
C GLN A 162 -4.11 0.21 -18.26
N ARG A 163 -3.19 0.68 -17.42
CA ARG A 163 -2.03 1.49 -17.84
C ARG A 163 -1.09 0.72 -18.76
N GLY A 164 -0.74 -0.49 -18.34
CA GLY A 164 0.15 -1.35 -19.13
C GLY A 164 -0.45 -1.74 -20.48
N HIS A 165 -1.70 -2.21 -20.47
CA HIS A 165 -2.37 -2.68 -21.67
C HIS A 165 -2.63 -1.55 -22.69
N PHE A 166 -3.35 -0.50 -22.28
CA PHE A 166 -3.75 0.55 -23.22
C PHE A 166 -2.67 1.59 -23.49
N GLY A 167 -1.79 1.87 -22.51
CA GLY A 167 -0.74 2.88 -22.68
C GLY A 167 0.54 2.34 -23.31
N PHE A 168 0.86 1.06 -23.08
CA PHE A 168 2.14 0.46 -23.46
C PHE A 168 2.01 -0.81 -24.26
N GLY A 169 0.78 -1.25 -24.62
CA GLY A 169 0.57 -2.45 -25.42
C GLY A 169 1.11 -3.73 -24.75
N MET A 170 1.16 -3.76 -23.41
CA MET A 170 1.68 -4.89 -22.65
C MET A 170 0.66 -6.03 -22.63
N PRO A 171 1.03 -7.27 -23.00
CA PRO A 171 0.26 -8.45 -22.59
C PRO A 171 0.19 -8.53 -21.07
N VAL A 172 -1.02 -8.78 -20.53
CA VAL A 172 -1.25 -8.88 -19.08
C VAL A 172 -1.50 -10.34 -18.70
N ILE A 173 -0.71 -10.84 -17.78
CA ILE A 173 -0.97 -12.09 -17.07
C ILE A 173 -1.14 -11.80 -15.58
N TYR A 174 -1.95 -12.60 -14.89
CA TYR A 174 -2.19 -12.31 -13.48
C TYR A 174 -2.42 -13.57 -12.66
N HIS A 175 -2.10 -13.45 -11.36
CA HIS A 175 -2.44 -14.40 -10.32
C HIS A 175 -3.29 -13.74 -9.25
N SER A 176 -4.37 -14.40 -8.81
CA SER A 176 -5.21 -13.98 -7.70
C SER A 176 -5.96 -15.21 -7.15
N HIS A 177 -6.60 -15.04 -5.99
CA HIS A 177 -7.36 -16.13 -5.36
C HIS A 177 -8.38 -16.80 -6.31
N SER A 178 -8.94 -16.06 -7.27
CA SER A 178 -9.87 -16.58 -8.28
C SER A 178 -9.73 -15.82 -9.60
N PRO A 179 -10.03 -16.45 -10.74
CA PRO A 179 -10.12 -15.78 -12.04
C PRO A 179 -11.04 -14.55 -12.00
N LYS A 180 -10.76 -13.57 -12.86
CA LYS A 180 -11.48 -12.30 -12.99
C LYS A 180 -12.00 -12.12 -14.42
N PRO A 181 -13.13 -12.76 -14.82
CA PRO A 181 -13.61 -12.76 -16.20
C PRO A 181 -13.81 -11.36 -16.80
N ALA A 182 -14.23 -10.39 -15.98
CA ALA A 182 -14.41 -9.00 -16.45
C ALA A 182 -13.07 -8.34 -16.84
N VAL A 183 -12.00 -8.62 -16.09
CA VAL A 183 -10.64 -8.14 -16.37
C VAL A 183 -10.09 -8.85 -17.62
N GLU A 184 -10.31 -10.16 -17.74
CA GLU A 184 -9.92 -10.94 -18.91
C GLU A 184 -10.58 -10.41 -20.18
N ALA A 185 -11.90 -10.16 -20.12
CA ALA A 185 -12.63 -9.60 -21.26
C ALA A 185 -12.18 -8.18 -21.63
N ARG A 186 -11.82 -7.36 -20.63
CA ARG A 186 -11.45 -5.95 -20.83
C ARG A 186 -10.04 -5.78 -21.39
N PHE A 187 -9.08 -6.56 -20.92
CA PHE A 187 -7.65 -6.39 -21.23
C PHE A 187 -7.03 -7.55 -22.00
N GLY A 188 -7.79 -8.61 -22.31
CA GLY A 188 -7.22 -9.87 -22.81
C GLY A 188 -6.27 -10.51 -21.79
N ALA A 189 -6.42 -10.16 -20.50
CA ALA A 189 -5.58 -10.65 -19.43
C ALA A 189 -5.78 -12.17 -19.25
N GLN A 190 -4.73 -12.87 -18.84
CA GLN A 190 -4.77 -14.32 -18.71
C GLN A 190 -4.45 -14.73 -17.26
N TYR A 191 -5.34 -15.47 -16.63
CA TYR A 191 -5.07 -16.09 -15.34
C TYR A 191 -3.95 -17.11 -15.44
N ARG A 192 -3.03 -17.11 -14.49
CA ARG A 192 -1.90 -18.06 -14.39
C ARG A 192 -1.75 -18.57 -12.95
N SER A 193 -1.14 -19.74 -12.80
CA SER A 193 -0.56 -20.12 -11.51
C SER A 193 0.53 -19.12 -11.14
N LEU A 194 0.88 -19.05 -9.84
CA LEU A 194 1.96 -18.16 -9.39
C LEU A 194 3.25 -18.47 -10.14
N ASN A 195 3.64 -19.75 -10.19
CA ASN A 195 4.87 -20.19 -10.83
C ASN A 195 4.91 -19.86 -12.33
N ASP A 196 3.80 -20.10 -13.05
CA ASP A 196 3.74 -19.77 -14.47
C ASP A 196 3.84 -18.26 -14.73
N LEU A 197 3.24 -17.44 -13.86
CA LEU A 197 3.36 -15.99 -13.95
C LEU A 197 4.81 -15.55 -13.75
N LEU A 198 5.49 -16.05 -12.70
CA LEU A 198 6.86 -15.68 -12.38
C LEU A 198 7.83 -16.03 -13.51
N GLN A 199 7.61 -17.16 -14.20
CA GLN A 199 8.44 -17.61 -15.32
C GLN A 199 8.20 -16.83 -16.64
N GLN A 200 6.99 -16.26 -16.81
CA GLN A 200 6.56 -15.65 -18.08
C GLN A 200 6.61 -14.13 -18.09
N ALA A 201 6.62 -13.49 -16.92
CA ALA A 201 6.53 -12.04 -16.80
C ALA A 201 7.89 -11.36 -16.97
N ASP A 202 7.96 -10.31 -17.79
CA ASP A 202 9.09 -9.38 -17.81
C ASP A 202 9.04 -8.41 -16.60
N PHE A 203 7.83 -8.03 -16.17
CA PHE A 203 7.56 -7.22 -14.99
C PHE A 203 6.63 -7.96 -14.05
N VAL A 204 7.03 -8.14 -12.80
CA VAL A 204 6.22 -8.76 -11.74
C VAL A 204 5.83 -7.69 -10.74
N CYS A 205 4.52 -7.40 -10.65
CA CYS A 205 3.98 -6.36 -9.76
C CYS A 205 3.10 -6.93 -8.67
N LEU A 206 3.41 -6.61 -7.41
CA LEU A 206 2.60 -6.99 -6.25
C LEU A 206 1.57 -5.91 -5.93
N THR A 207 0.29 -6.31 -5.86
CA THR A 207 -0.85 -5.45 -5.50
C THR A 207 -1.85 -6.15 -4.57
N LEU A 208 -1.41 -7.16 -3.82
CA LEU A 208 -2.22 -7.95 -2.90
C LEU A 208 -2.09 -7.45 -1.45
N PRO A 209 -3.09 -7.71 -0.58
CA PRO A 209 -3.00 -7.37 0.84
C PRO A 209 -2.02 -8.29 1.58
N LEU A 210 -1.53 -7.83 2.74
CA LEU A 210 -0.83 -8.67 3.69
C LEU A 210 -1.84 -9.46 4.53
N THR A 211 -1.74 -10.78 4.46
CA THR A 211 -2.48 -11.76 5.27
C THR A 211 -1.52 -12.84 5.75
N ALA A 212 -1.98 -13.77 6.58
CA ALA A 212 -1.16 -14.91 6.99
C ALA A 212 -0.70 -15.77 5.79
N GLU A 213 -1.52 -15.85 4.74
CA GLU A 213 -1.22 -16.63 3.52
C GLU A 213 -0.29 -15.89 2.55
N THR A 214 -0.20 -14.56 2.64
CA THR A 214 0.63 -13.74 1.74
C THR A 214 1.90 -13.22 2.40
N GLU A 215 2.07 -13.40 3.71
CA GLU A 215 3.33 -13.07 4.39
C GLU A 215 4.46 -13.94 3.83
N LYS A 216 5.53 -13.26 3.35
CA LYS A 216 6.68 -13.88 2.68
C LYS A 216 6.31 -14.78 1.50
N LEU A 217 5.22 -14.46 0.80
CA LEU A 217 4.79 -15.20 -0.40
C LEU A 217 5.87 -15.21 -1.49
N ILE A 218 6.66 -14.17 -1.58
CA ILE A 218 7.78 -14.06 -2.53
C ILE A 218 9.09 -14.19 -1.76
N GLY A 219 9.71 -15.35 -1.85
CA GLY A 219 10.99 -15.70 -1.25
C GLY A 219 12.02 -16.13 -2.28
N ALA A 220 13.05 -16.83 -1.82
CA ALA A 220 14.16 -17.25 -2.66
C ALA A 220 13.74 -18.18 -3.81
N GLU A 221 12.77 -19.06 -3.58
CA GLU A 221 12.26 -20.00 -4.60
C GLU A 221 11.52 -19.21 -5.70
N GLU A 222 10.70 -18.24 -5.34
CA GLU A 222 9.96 -17.40 -6.27
C GLU A 222 10.89 -16.50 -7.08
N PHE A 223 11.92 -15.92 -6.46
CA PHE A 223 12.93 -15.14 -7.20
C PHE A 223 13.74 -16.03 -8.17
N ALA A 224 14.00 -17.28 -7.83
CA ALA A 224 14.68 -18.24 -8.71
C ALA A 224 13.84 -18.64 -9.93
N LEU A 225 12.50 -18.55 -9.85
CA LEU A 225 11.61 -18.78 -10.99
C LEU A 225 11.58 -17.59 -11.97
N MET A 226 11.91 -16.39 -11.48
CA MET A 226 12.02 -15.19 -12.33
C MET A 226 13.29 -15.27 -13.18
N GLY A 227 13.28 -14.64 -14.36
CA GLY A 227 14.46 -14.57 -15.21
C GLY A 227 15.38 -13.41 -14.81
N PRO A 228 16.67 -13.45 -15.26
CA PRO A 228 17.67 -12.41 -14.97
C PRO A 228 17.33 -11.05 -15.58
N GLU A 229 16.37 -10.98 -16.48
CA GLU A 229 15.87 -9.74 -17.08
C GLU A 229 14.58 -9.25 -16.41
N THR A 230 14.00 -10.01 -15.47
CA THR A 230 12.75 -9.65 -14.79
C THR A 230 12.94 -8.45 -13.85
N ILE A 231 12.02 -7.50 -13.91
CA ILE A 231 11.95 -6.36 -13.00
C ILE A 231 10.79 -6.59 -12.00
N PHE A 232 11.12 -6.53 -10.72
CA PHE A 232 10.20 -6.76 -9.62
C PHE A 232 9.69 -5.44 -9.04
N ILE A 233 8.37 -5.28 -8.87
CA ILE A 233 7.72 -4.07 -8.35
C ILE A 233 6.85 -4.40 -7.15
N ASN A 234 7.07 -3.74 -6.03
CA ASN A 234 6.22 -3.89 -4.85
C ASN A 234 5.61 -2.55 -4.42
N ILE A 235 4.30 -2.43 -4.60
CA ILE A 235 3.46 -1.32 -4.12
C ILE A 235 2.36 -1.82 -3.16
N SER A 236 2.54 -3.01 -2.62
CA SER A 236 1.57 -3.66 -1.72
C SER A 236 1.96 -3.51 -0.25
N ARG A 237 2.68 -4.51 0.29
CA ARG A 237 3.28 -4.49 1.63
C ARG A 237 4.67 -5.13 1.58
N GLY A 238 5.63 -4.57 2.34
CA GLY A 238 6.97 -5.11 2.40
C GLY A 238 7.02 -6.56 2.88
N LYS A 239 6.25 -6.89 3.91
CA LYS A 239 6.21 -8.25 4.50
C LYS A 239 5.61 -9.35 3.60
N VAL A 240 5.05 -9.01 2.44
CA VAL A 240 4.69 -10.00 1.41
C VAL A 240 5.94 -10.62 0.78
N VAL A 241 7.08 -9.96 0.93
CA VAL A 241 8.38 -10.36 0.39
C VAL A 241 9.31 -10.74 1.54
N ASP A 242 10.10 -11.78 1.38
CA ASP A 242 11.30 -12.01 2.19
C ASP A 242 12.37 -11.01 1.70
N GLU A 243 12.57 -9.92 2.47
CA GLU A 243 13.47 -8.83 2.08
C GLU A 243 14.93 -9.30 1.97
N ALA A 244 15.33 -10.28 2.78
CA ALA A 244 16.67 -10.84 2.71
C ALA A 244 16.88 -11.61 1.38
N ALA A 245 15.89 -12.42 0.97
CA ALA A 245 15.92 -13.11 -0.32
C ALA A 245 15.90 -12.15 -1.50
N LEU A 246 15.14 -11.03 -1.41
CA LEU A 246 15.16 -9.97 -2.42
C LEU A 246 16.54 -9.33 -2.56
N VAL A 247 17.20 -8.99 -1.44
CA VAL A 247 18.56 -8.43 -1.43
C VAL A 247 19.52 -9.38 -2.12
N GLU A 248 19.49 -10.68 -1.79
CA GLU A 248 20.33 -11.68 -2.41
C GLU A 248 20.07 -11.82 -3.91
N ALA A 249 18.81 -11.90 -4.34
CA ALA A 249 18.42 -11.97 -5.74
C ALA A 249 18.91 -10.77 -6.57
N LEU A 250 18.89 -9.57 -5.98
CA LEU A 250 19.36 -8.34 -6.62
C LEU A 250 20.90 -8.29 -6.70
N GLN A 251 21.60 -8.73 -5.66
CA GLN A 251 23.07 -8.78 -5.61
C GLN A 251 23.64 -9.80 -6.60
N GLN A 252 23.01 -10.97 -6.66
CA GLN A 252 23.41 -12.06 -7.56
C GLN A 252 22.90 -11.89 -8.99
N ARG A 253 22.08 -10.85 -9.26
CA ARG A 253 21.45 -10.64 -10.56
C ARG A 253 20.56 -11.80 -11.00
N THR A 254 19.97 -12.52 -10.07
CA THR A 254 18.91 -13.50 -10.32
C THR A 254 17.69 -12.82 -10.95
N ILE A 255 17.40 -11.60 -10.52
CA ILE A 255 16.49 -10.66 -11.17
C ILE A 255 17.26 -9.38 -11.57
N ARG A 256 16.75 -8.67 -12.58
CA ARG A 256 17.42 -7.48 -13.12
C ARG A 256 17.45 -6.33 -12.11
N ALA A 257 16.31 -5.96 -11.56
CA ALA A 257 16.14 -4.78 -10.72
C ALA A 257 14.84 -4.84 -9.93
N ALA A 258 14.68 -3.95 -8.95
CA ALA A 258 13.43 -3.79 -8.21
C ALA A 258 13.02 -2.31 -8.05
N GLY A 259 11.69 -2.06 -8.13
CA GLY A 259 11.04 -0.82 -7.75
C GLY A 259 10.16 -1.03 -6.52
N LEU A 260 10.47 -0.35 -5.42
CA LEU A 260 9.90 -0.63 -4.11
C LEU A 260 9.29 0.65 -3.53
N ASP A 261 8.00 0.63 -3.21
CA ASP A 261 7.34 1.69 -2.43
C ASP A 261 7.12 1.28 -0.97
N VAL A 262 7.37 0.01 -0.64
CA VAL A 262 7.11 -0.57 0.67
C VAL A 262 8.24 -1.52 1.09
N PHE A 263 8.46 -1.65 2.41
CA PHE A 263 9.56 -2.41 2.99
C PHE A 263 9.07 -3.26 4.16
N GLU A 264 9.81 -4.31 4.52
CA GLU A 264 9.47 -5.18 5.64
C GLU A 264 9.37 -4.38 6.95
N ARG A 265 10.28 -3.41 7.11
CA ARG A 265 10.24 -2.42 8.18
C ARG A 265 10.19 -1.00 7.59
N GLU A 266 9.21 -0.23 8.02
CA GLU A 266 9.04 1.17 7.66
C GLU A 266 9.09 2.09 8.90
N PRO A 267 9.83 3.19 8.90
CA PRO A 267 10.77 3.63 7.84
C PRO A 267 11.93 2.65 7.64
N LEU A 268 12.42 2.57 6.36
CA LEU A 268 13.56 1.72 6.01
C LEU A 268 14.81 2.17 6.80
N ASN A 269 15.54 1.19 7.36
CA ASN A 269 16.78 1.49 8.05
C ASN A 269 17.81 2.14 7.11
N HIS A 270 18.55 3.13 7.64
CA HIS A 270 19.60 3.86 6.90
C HIS A 270 20.80 2.96 6.52
N ASP A 271 20.96 1.81 7.13
CA ASP A 271 22.01 0.82 6.85
C ASP A 271 21.51 -0.33 5.97
N SER A 272 20.24 -0.29 5.51
CA SER A 272 19.68 -1.34 4.65
C SER A 272 20.56 -1.58 3.43
N PRO A 273 20.87 -2.85 3.11
CA PRO A 273 21.59 -3.21 1.89
C PRO A 273 20.92 -2.70 0.61
N LEU A 274 19.57 -2.59 0.59
CA LEU A 274 18.81 -2.08 -0.56
C LEU A 274 19.25 -0.68 -0.99
N LEU A 275 19.67 0.18 -0.03
CA LEU A 275 20.11 1.55 -0.32
C LEU A 275 21.46 1.63 -1.04
N ARG A 276 22.22 0.52 -1.07
CA ARG A 276 23.53 0.44 -1.72
C ARG A 276 23.47 -0.20 -3.11
N LEU A 277 22.30 -0.67 -3.52
CA LEU A 277 22.10 -1.35 -4.80
C LEU A 277 21.67 -0.35 -5.87
N ASN A 278 22.44 -0.27 -6.95
CA ASN A 278 22.14 0.63 -8.08
C ASN A 278 20.98 0.14 -8.99
N ASN A 279 20.53 -1.10 -8.78
CA ASN A 279 19.39 -1.69 -9.46
C ASN A 279 18.11 -1.67 -8.60
N VAL A 280 18.04 -0.77 -7.61
CA VAL A 280 16.86 -0.54 -6.78
C VAL A 280 16.37 0.89 -6.93
N VAL A 281 15.09 1.07 -7.20
CA VAL A 281 14.38 2.34 -7.05
C VAL A 281 13.49 2.24 -5.82
N ALA A 282 13.77 3.04 -4.79
CA ALA A 282 13.07 3.03 -3.52
C ALA A 282 12.31 4.35 -3.31
N THR A 283 11.04 4.26 -2.93
CA THR A 283 10.20 5.42 -2.56
C THR A 283 9.60 5.21 -1.17
N PRO A 284 9.38 6.28 -0.38
CA PRO A 284 9.00 6.16 1.02
C PRO A 284 7.47 6.04 1.21
N HIS A 285 6.88 4.95 0.69
CA HIS A 285 5.46 4.61 0.79
C HIS A 285 4.55 5.76 0.31
N ILE A 286 4.77 6.17 -0.94
CA ILE A 286 4.08 7.31 -1.56
C ILE A 286 2.88 6.93 -2.45
N GLY A 287 2.49 5.66 -2.49
CA GLY A 287 1.44 5.15 -3.40
C GLY A 287 0.17 6.00 -3.46
N SER A 288 -0.25 6.61 -2.34
CA SER A 288 -1.40 7.51 -2.28
C SER A 288 -1.03 8.96 -1.95
N ALA A 289 0.25 9.36 -2.08
CA ALA A 289 0.74 10.64 -1.56
C ALA A 289 0.58 11.79 -2.55
N THR A 290 -0.64 12.07 -2.99
CA THR A 290 -1.01 13.36 -3.60
C THR A 290 -1.92 14.14 -2.67
N HIS A 291 -1.97 15.45 -2.82
CA HIS A 291 -2.84 16.32 -2.00
C HIS A 291 -4.31 15.93 -2.16
N GLU A 292 -4.74 15.71 -3.39
CA GLU A 292 -6.10 15.35 -3.76
C GLU A 292 -6.51 14.02 -3.16
N THR A 293 -5.68 12.99 -3.33
CA THR A 293 -5.97 11.65 -2.83
C THR A 293 -5.97 11.61 -1.29
N ARG A 294 -5.01 12.28 -0.64
CA ARG A 294 -4.95 12.33 0.83
C ARG A 294 -6.14 13.07 1.43
N GLU A 295 -6.63 14.13 0.79
CA GLU A 295 -7.85 14.83 1.21
C GLU A 295 -9.09 13.95 0.98
N ALA A 296 -9.21 13.28 -0.16
CA ALA A 296 -10.32 12.35 -0.43
C ALA A 296 -10.34 11.17 0.56
N MET A 297 -9.17 10.61 0.91
CA MET A 297 -9.06 9.58 1.95
C MET A 297 -9.52 10.09 3.32
N ALA A 298 -9.07 11.28 3.70
CA ALA A 298 -9.45 11.89 4.96
C ALA A 298 -10.96 12.16 5.03
N GLN A 299 -11.55 12.71 3.94
CA GLN A 299 -12.99 12.93 3.80
C GLN A 299 -13.77 11.61 3.95
N CYS A 300 -13.37 10.57 3.23
CA CYS A 300 -14.00 9.25 3.29
C CYS A 300 -13.96 8.66 4.71
N ALA A 301 -12.81 8.78 5.41
CA ALA A 301 -12.69 8.30 6.79
C ALA A 301 -13.57 9.08 7.78
N VAL A 302 -13.67 10.42 7.62
CA VAL A 302 -14.56 11.26 8.42
C VAL A 302 -16.02 10.88 8.19
N ASP A 303 -16.43 10.66 6.93
CA ASP A 303 -17.80 10.23 6.59
C ASP A 303 -18.14 8.90 7.24
N ASN A 304 -17.28 7.90 7.10
CA ASN A 304 -17.45 6.59 7.71
C ASN A 304 -17.56 6.66 9.24
N LEU A 305 -16.70 7.47 9.88
CA LEU A 305 -16.74 7.63 11.34
C LEU A 305 -18.04 8.27 11.81
N LEU A 306 -18.46 9.36 11.16
CA LEU A 306 -19.68 10.08 11.53
C LEU A 306 -20.93 9.22 11.32
N GLN A 307 -21.00 8.43 10.24
CA GLN A 307 -22.06 7.45 10.02
C GLN A 307 -22.11 6.44 11.18
N ALA A 308 -20.97 5.82 11.51
CA ALA A 308 -20.90 4.85 12.60
C ALA A 308 -21.36 5.45 13.94
N LEU A 309 -20.88 6.64 14.29
CA LEU A 309 -21.24 7.33 15.53
C LEU A 309 -22.70 7.80 15.57
N ALA A 310 -23.34 8.00 14.41
CA ALA A 310 -24.77 8.27 14.29
C ALA A 310 -25.64 7.00 14.39
N GLY A 311 -25.05 5.81 14.51
CA GLY A 311 -25.76 4.53 14.49
C GLY A 311 -26.17 4.09 13.10
N GLU A 312 -25.51 4.62 12.04
CA GLU A 312 -25.68 4.22 10.66
C GLU A 312 -24.56 3.29 10.24
N ARG A 313 -24.84 2.40 9.29
CA ARG A 313 -23.82 1.50 8.75
C ARG A 313 -22.83 2.28 7.89
N PRO A 314 -21.51 2.30 8.22
CA PRO A 314 -20.50 2.93 7.37
C PRO A 314 -20.48 2.34 5.97
N GLN A 315 -20.31 3.20 4.96
CA GLN A 315 -20.26 2.76 3.57
C GLN A 315 -19.12 1.76 3.33
N ASN A 316 -17.97 1.97 3.96
CA ASN A 316 -16.77 1.18 3.78
C ASN A 316 -16.45 0.31 5.01
N LEU A 317 -17.46 -0.39 5.51
CA LEU A 317 -17.33 -1.27 6.68
C LEU A 317 -16.48 -2.50 6.33
N VAL A 318 -15.38 -2.69 7.09
CA VAL A 318 -14.42 -3.79 6.92
C VAL A 318 -14.89 -5.06 7.63
N ASN A 319 -15.52 -4.92 8.80
CA ASN A 319 -15.92 -6.03 9.65
C ASN A 319 -17.46 -6.11 9.81
N PRO A 320 -18.19 -6.56 8.79
CA PRO A 320 -19.66 -6.57 8.79
C PRO A 320 -20.28 -7.39 9.95
N GLY A 321 -19.53 -8.35 10.51
CA GLY A 321 -19.97 -9.11 11.68
C GLY A 321 -20.11 -8.30 12.98
N ALA A 322 -19.54 -7.09 13.04
CA ALA A 322 -19.71 -6.17 14.16
C ALA A 322 -21.00 -5.34 14.05
N TRP A 323 -21.60 -5.25 12.87
CA TRP A 323 -22.83 -4.51 12.65
C TRP A 323 -24.03 -5.29 13.16
N LYS A 324 -24.70 -4.76 14.17
CA LYS A 324 -25.98 -5.29 14.67
C LYS A 324 -27.09 -4.39 14.15
N GLN A 325 -28.01 -4.98 13.42
CA GLN A 325 -29.26 -4.31 12.97
C GLN A 325 -30.13 -3.92 14.15
#